data_58861aedc84ea7b497c218455ef4080a
#
_entry.id   58861aedc84ea7b497c218455ef4080a
#
_cell.length_a   1.000
_cell.length_b   1.000
_cell.length_c   1.000
_cell.angle_alpha   90.00
_cell.angle_beta   90.00
_cell.angle_gamma   90.00
#
_symmetry.space_group_name_H-M   'P 1'
#
loop_
_entity.id
_entity.type
_entity.pdbx_description
1 polymer ?
#
loop_
_entity_poly.entity_id
_entity_poly.type
_entity_poly.pdbx_seq_one_letter_code
_entity_poly.pdbx_strand_id
1 'polypeptide(L)'
;MKLKKLIGALAAVTLAAPGVALATNGYFSHGYGIKSKGMAGVGIALPQDALAAATNPAGMAFVGDRLDVGVDWFRPIRDSEIVSPFGAFPPVTGDFDGSDKKNFFVPEFGYNKMLGWNMALGVSVYGNGGMNTTYANGPAPFGGGIPAFNGGTGQRTGINLEQLFIAPTFAYKINKNHAVGVTLNLVYQRFRADGLGGFAPFSTSPMNFTDKGVDTSTGWGVRIGYIGNLTDAVTVGATYQSRTWMSKFSDYKGLFANQGEFDIPENYGIGIAVKATPKLTIAADIQQINYGSIDSVSNPLLPNLFPPPSLGADNGPGFGWRDMTVFKLGASYAWSEKLTLRAGLSTTRQPIPKSETLFNMIAPGVIENHLTLGATWAVSPASELSVSYMHGFSKKVKGSGSFPFAPPGAAEANIKMYQDSLGIAYGLKF
;
A
#
# COMPACT_ATOMS: atom_id res chain seq x y z
N MET A 1 19.08 -22.31 -20.14
CA MET A 1 19.82 -22.34 -18.85
C MET A 1 19.97 -20.96 -18.20
N LYS A 2 20.07 -19.86 -18.96
CA LYS A 2 20.23 -18.48 -18.40
C LYS A 2 18.94 -17.93 -17.74
N LEU A 3 17.75 -18.23 -18.26
CA LEU A 3 16.48 -17.71 -17.73
C LEU A 3 16.13 -18.29 -16.35
N LYS A 4 16.34 -19.59 -16.12
CA LYS A 4 16.08 -20.22 -14.81
C LYS A 4 17.00 -19.68 -13.70
N LYS A 5 18.25 -19.33 -14.03
CA LYS A 5 19.17 -18.68 -13.07
C LYS A 5 18.78 -17.25 -12.78
N LEU A 6 18.24 -16.52 -13.77
CA LEU A 6 17.77 -15.15 -13.60
C LEU A 6 16.51 -15.09 -12.71
N ILE A 7 15.54 -16.01 -12.94
CA ILE A 7 14.33 -16.13 -12.12
C ILE A 7 14.69 -16.53 -10.69
N GLY A 8 15.61 -17.46 -10.49
CA GLY A 8 16.08 -17.85 -9.16
C GLY A 8 16.84 -16.72 -8.44
N ALA A 9 17.63 -15.94 -9.14
CA ALA A 9 18.35 -14.79 -8.57
C ALA A 9 17.38 -13.63 -8.23
N LEU A 10 16.34 -13.38 -9.05
CA LEU A 10 15.32 -12.37 -8.77
C LEU A 10 14.46 -12.77 -7.57
N ALA A 11 14.02 -14.03 -7.48
CA ALA A 11 13.29 -14.54 -6.33
C ALA A 11 14.13 -14.44 -5.03
N ALA A 12 15.44 -14.69 -5.11
CA ALA A 12 16.35 -14.55 -3.97
C ALA A 12 16.55 -13.08 -3.56
N VAL A 13 16.59 -12.14 -4.50
CA VAL A 13 16.72 -10.70 -4.22
C VAL A 13 15.44 -10.13 -3.60
N THR A 14 14.25 -10.57 -4.04
CA THR A 14 12.97 -10.13 -3.45
C THR A 14 12.74 -10.71 -2.05
N LEU A 15 13.25 -11.90 -1.76
CA LEU A 15 13.15 -12.54 -0.44
C LEU A 15 14.20 -12.02 0.56
N ALA A 16 15.29 -11.41 0.09
CA ALA A 16 16.38 -10.91 0.93
C ALA A 16 16.34 -9.39 1.16
N ALA A 17 15.42 -8.64 0.53
CA ALA A 17 15.32 -7.20 0.72
C ALA A 17 14.75 -6.87 2.11
N PRO A 18 15.47 -6.15 2.97
CA PRO A 18 14.95 -5.72 4.25
C PRO A 18 13.93 -4.60 4.07
N GLY A 19 12.69 -4.85 4.48
CA GLY A 19 11.69 -3.85 4.79
C GLY A 19 11.01 -3.17 3.59
N VAL A 20 9.96 -3.77 3.07
CA VAL A 20 9.03 -3.14 2.12
C VAL A 20 7.81 -2.66 2.91
N ALA A 21 7.76 -1.39 3.30
CA ALA A 21 6.55 -0.77 3.84
C ALA A 21 6.13 0.37 2.92
N LEU A 22 4.93 0.29 2.38
CA LEU A 22 4.30 1.33 1.57
C LEU A 22 2.99 1.73 2.24
N ALA A 23 2.73 3.02 2.38
CA ALA A 23 1.42 3.52 2.79
C ALA A 23 1.14 4.82 2.05
N THR A 24 0.12 4.85 1.20
CA THR A 24 -0.24 6.04 0.41
C THR A 24 -1.74 6.20 0.28
N ASN A 25 -2.48 5.15 -0.08
CA ASN A 25 -3.93 5.09 -0.04
C ASN A 25 -4.34 4.17 1.11
N GLY A 26 -4.28 4.69 2.36
CA GLY A 26 -4.20 3.84 3.54
C GLY A 26 -2.88 3.07 3.53
N TYR A 27 -2.90 1.73 3.52
CA TYR A 27 -1.68 0.94 3.38
C TYR A 27 -1.42 0.40 1.96
N PHE A 28 -2.27 0.71 0.97
CA PHE A 28 -2.03 0.39 -0.45
C PHE A 28 -1.06 1.37 -1.08
N SER A 29 -0.23 0.92 -2.02
CA SER A 29 0.60 1.79 -2.85
C SER A 29 -0.26 2.76 -3.70
N HIS A 30 0.24 3.96 -3.98
CA HIS A 30 -0.47 4.93 -4.83
C HIS A 30 -0.54 4.48 -6.30
N GLY A 31 0.32 3.57 -6.73
CA GLY A 31 0.38 3.01 -8.07
C GLY A 31 1.41 1.89 -8.17
N TYR A 32 1.36 1.15 -9.26
CA TYR A 32 2.24 0.04 -9.57
C TYR A 32 2.89 0.28 -10.93
N GLY A 33 4.22 0.05 -11.03
CA GLY A 33 5.02 0.44 -12.16
C GLY A 33 5.46 1.91 -12.13
N ILE A 34 6.77 2.16 -12.35
CA ILE A 34 7.38 3.49 -12.22
C ILE A 34 6.73 4.52 -13.16
N LYS A 35 6.28 4.10 -14.34
CA LYS A 35 5.58 5.00 -15.27
C LYS A 35 4.21 5.45 -14.73
N SER A 36 3.44 4.51 -14.19
CA SER A 36 2.14 4.79 -13.57
C SER A 36 2.32 5.66 -12.31
N LYS A 37 3.33 5.37 -11.47
CA LYS A 37 3.68 6.17 -10.30
C LYS A 37 3.97 7.63 -10.66
N GLY A 38 4.63 7.90 -11.79
CA GLY A 38 4.85 9.25 -12.32
C GLY A 38 3.57 9.97 -12.79
N MET A 39 2.42 9.28 -12.80
CA MET A 39 1.08 9.79 -13.16
C MET A 39 0.06 9.57 -12.05
N ALA A 40 0.46 9.72 -10.78
CA ALA A 40 -0.39 9.48 -9.61
C ALA A 40 -0.99 8.06 -9.51
N GLY A 41 -0.37 7.07 -10.16
CA GLY A 41 -0.84 5.70 -10.18
C GLY A 41 -2.01 5.43 -11.14
N VAL A 42 -2.28 6.35 -12.08
CA VAL A 42 -3.27 6.13 -13.15
C VAL A 42 -2.81 4.96 -14.04
N GLY A 43 -3.71 4.03 -14.33
CA GLY A 43 -3.37 2.85 -15.12
C GLY A 43 -4.53 1.97 -15.54
N ILE A 44 -5.76 2.23 -15.08
CA ILE A 44 -6.93 1.37 -15.35
C ILE A 44 -7.27 1.35 -16.85
N ALA A 45 -7.19 2.50 -17.53
CA ALA A 45 -7.40 2.63 -18.97
C ALA A 45 -6.12 2.90 -19.76
N LEU A 46 -4.95 3.01 -19.10
CA LEU A 46 -3.69 3.39 -19.71
C LEU A 46 -2.56 2.42 -19.29
N PRO A 47 -2.48 1.20 -19.85
CA PRO A 47 -1.38 0.29 -19.60
C PRO A 47 -0.08 0.84 -20.20
N GLN A 48 1.03 0.84 -19.44
CA GLN A 48 2.29 1.47 -19.86
C GLN A 48 3.49 0.52 -19.89
N ASP A 49 3.45 -0.57 -19.12
CA ASP A 49 4.52 -1.55 -18.98
C ASP A 49 3.98 -2.91 -18.50
N ALA A 50 4.86 -3.87 -18.23
CA ALA A 50 4.47 -5.20 -17.78
C ALA A 50 4.00 -5.26 -16.31
N LEU A 51 3.96 -4.14 -15.61
CA LEU A 51 3.29 -4.00 -14.30
C LEU A 51 1.79 -3.67 -14.45
N ALA A 52 1.28 -3.49 -15.67
CA ALA A 52 -0.11 -3.16 -15.94
C ALA A 52 -1.10 -4.14 -15.29
N ALA A 53 -0.72 -5.42 -15.15
CA ALA A 53 -1.56 -6.44 -14.49
C ALA A 53 -1.86 -6.10 -13.02
N ALA A 54 -0.98 -5.39 -12.33
CA ALA A 54 -1.20 -4.94 -10.96
C ALA A 54 -2.32 -3.90 -10.82
N THR A 55 -2.70 -3.23 -11.92
CA THR A 55 -3.80 -2.27 -11.97
C THR A 55 -4.98 -2.81 -12.76
N ASN A 56 -4.76 -3.28 -14.00
CA ASN A 56 -5.78 -3.84 -14.88
C ASN A 56 -5.17 -4.95 -15.76
N PRO A 57 -5.49 -6.22 -15.52
CA PRO A 57 -4.91 -7.35 -16.26
C PRO A 57 -5.16 -7.33 -17.77
N ALA A 58 -6.26 -6.72 -18.24
CA ALA A 58 -6.52 -6.56 -19.67
C ALA A 58 -5.43 -5.73 -20.38
N GLY A 59 -4.71 -4.88 -19.61
CA GLY A 59 -3.61 -4.06 -20.12
C GLY A 59 -2.46 -4.86 -20.68
N MET A 60 -2.24 -6.09 -20.21
CA MET A 60 -1.18 -6.99 -20.71
C MET A 60 -1.33 -7.31 -22.20
N ALA A 61 -2.55 -7.28 -22.72
CA ALA A 61 -2.80 -7.47 -24.14
C ALA A 61 -2.32 -6.31 -25.04
N PHE A 62 -1.98 -5.14 -24.46
CA PHE A 62 -1.63 -3.93 -25.21
C PHE A 62 -0.16 -3.48 -25.02
N VAL A 63 0.56 -4.03 -24.06
CA VAL A 63 1.94 -3.58 -23.75
C VAL A 63 3.02 -4.29 -24.58
N GLY A 64 2.67 -5.34 -25.34
CA GLY A 64 3.60 -6.08 -26.21
C GLY A 64 4.56 -6.99 -25.44
N ASP A 65 5.52 -7.56 -26.16
CA ASP A 65 6.58 -8.39 -25.57
C ASP A 65 7.57 -7.52 -24.83
N ARG A 66 7.66 -7.69 -23.51
CA ARG A 66 8.53 -6.83 -22.69
C ARG A 66 8.88 -7.41 -21.33
N LEU A 67 9.98 -6.89 -20.82
CA LEU A 67 10.47 -7.09 -19.46
C LEU A 67 10.70 -5.72 -18.82
N ASP A 68 10.18 -5.53 -17.61
CA ASP A 68 10.41 -4.32 -16.82
C ASP A 68 10.93 -4.69 -15.43
N VAL A 69 11.99 -4.00 -14.99
CA VAL A 69 12.58 -4.16 -13.67
C VAL A 69 12.74 -2.78 -13.06
N GLY A 70 12.29 -2.61 -11.83
CA GLY A 70 12.36 -1.33 -11.15
C GLY A 70 12.56 -1.46 -9.65
N VAL A 71 12.85 -0.33 -9.05
CA VAL A 71 12.88 -0.15 -7.60
C VAL A 71 12.38 1.24 -7.24
N ASP A 72 11.59 1.32 -6.19
CA ASP A 72 11.07 2.55 -5.62
C ASP A 72 11.68 2.75 -4.23
N TRP A 73 12.38 3.85 -4.01
CA TRP A 73 12.81 4.29 -2.68
C TRP A 73 11.69 5.10 -2.06
N PHE A 74 11.04 4.52 -1.06
CA PHE A 74 9.93 5.11 -0.33
C PHE A 74 10.38 5.60 1.03
N ARG A 75 10.02 6.85 1.38
CA ARG A 75 10.45 7.52 2.59
C ARG A 75 9.27 8.19 3.29
N PRO A 76 8.53 7.47 4.15
CA PRO A 76 7.47 8.02 4.98
C PRO A 76 8.05 8.66 6.25
N ILE A 77 7.51 9.81 6.66
CA ILE A 77 7.80 10.49 7.93
C ILE A 77 6.51 10.50 8.74
N ARG A 78 6.57 9.95 9.94
CA ARG A 78 5.42 9.70 10.82
C ARG A 78 5.70 10.27 12.20
N ASP A 79 4.83 11.20 12.62
CA ASP A 79 4.87 11.83 13.93
C ASP A 79 3.54 11.56 14.64
N SER A 80 3.60 11.40 15.95
CA SER A 80 2.42 11.26 16.80
C SER A 80 2.61 12.08 18.06
N GLU A 81 1.48 12.45 18.68
CA GLU A 81 1.47 13.26 19.88
C GLU A 81 0.34 12.77 20.80
N ILE A 82 0.62 12.62 22.07
CA ILE A 82 -0.43 12.43 23.08
C ILE A 82 -0.51 13.71 23.91
N VAL A 83 -1.69 14.34 23.91
CA VAL A 83 -1.96 15.57 24.64
C VAL A 83 -2.92 15.29 25.79
N SER A 84 -2.71 15.94 26.94
CA SER A 84 -3.63 15.95 28.08
C SER A 84 -3.90 17.39 28.48
N PRO A 85 -4.98 18.02 27.97
CA PRO A 85 -5.29 19.42 28.21
C PRO A 85 -5.43 19.78 29.68
N PHE A 86 -5.78 18.80 30.54
CA PHE A 86 -5.99 18.99 31.98
C PHE A 86 -4.88 18.42 32.82
N GLY A 87 -3.73 17.99 32.25
CA GLY A 87 -2.62 17.41 33.00
C GLY A 87 -2.92 16.08 33.70
N ALA A 88 -4.04 15.44 33.37
CA ALA A 88 -4.50 14.24 34.08
C ALA A 88 -3.60 13.01 33.89
N PHE A 89 -2.80 12.97 32.82
CA PHE A 89 -1.96 11.82 32.45
C PHE A 89 -0.54 12.26 32.03
N PRO A 90 0.20 13.03 32.85
CA PRO A 90 1.55 13.53 32.51
C PRO A 90 2.51 12.42 32.03
N PRO A 91 2.48 11.19 32.60
CA PRO A 91 3.47 10.18 32.25
C PRO A 91 3.35 9.64 30.79
N VAL A 92 2.20 9.79 30.15
CA VAL A 92 1.99 9.24 28.79
C VAL A 92 1.93 10.32 27.71
N THR A 93 1.99 11.61 28.09
CA THR A 93 1.95 12.73 27.14
C THR A 93 3.30 13.01 26.51
N GLY A 94 3.30 13.54 25.29
CA GLY A 94 4.51 13.96 24.58
C GLY A 94 4.41 13.81 23.09
N ASP A 95 5.49 14.20 22.42
CA ASP A 95 5.70 14.03 20.99
C ASP A 95 6.52 12.75 20.74
N PHE A 96 6.14 11.98 19.72
CA PHE A 96 6.74 10.70 19.40
C PHE A 96 7.10 10.65 17.91
N ASP A 97 8.40 10.49 17.60
CA ASP A 97 8.89 10.25 16.25
C ASP A 97 8.80 8.76 15.90
N GLY A 98 7.87 8.41 15.02
CA GLY A 98 7.67 7.04 14.51
C GLY A 98 8.54 6.68 13.31
N SER A 99 9.54 7.51 12.96
CA SER A 99 10.28 7.45 11.71
C SER A 99 11.72 6.95 11.87
N ASP A 100 12.06 6.24 12.97
CA ASP A 100 13.39 5.65 13.13
C ASP A 100 13.77 4.77 11.93
N LYS A 101 12.84 3.95 11.43
CA LYS A 101 12.91 3.33 10.12
C LYS A 101 12.10 4.13 9.10
N LYS A 102 12.77 4.74 8.11
CA LYS A 102 12.12 5.61 7.13
C LYS A 102 12.59 5.41 5.68
N ASN A 103 13.50 4.49 5.42
CA ASN A 103 13.98 4.22 4.07
C ASN A 103 13.60 2.79 3.69
N PHE A 104 12.75 2.66 2.67
CA PHE A 104 12.26 1.39 2.17
C PHE A 104 12.51 1.29 0.68
N PHE A 105 13.04 0.15 0.22
CA PHE A 105 13.27 -0.14 -1.19
C PHE A 105 12.28 -1.20 -1.66
N VAL A 106 11.43 -0.85 -2.60
CA VAL A 106 10.35 -1.68 -3.12
C VAL A 106 10.69 -2.13 -4.52
N PRO A 107 11.18 -3.35 -4.71
CA PRO A 107 11.44 -3.87 -6.03
C PRO A 107 10.14 -4.17 -6.77
N GLU A 108 10.16 -3.99 -8.09
CA GLU A 108 9.11 -4.40 -8.99
C GLU A 108 9.68 -5.10 -10.22
N PHE A 109 8.94 -6.07 -10.72
CA PHE A 109 9.31 -6.86 -11.89
C PHE A 109 8.06 -7.17 -12.70
N GLY A 110 8.14 -7.03 -14.01
CA GLY A 110 7.08 -7.42 -14.93
C GLY A 110 7.63 -8.10 -16.17
N TYR A 111 6.97 -9.17 -16.58
CA TYR A 111 7.24 -9.84 -17.86
C TYR A 111 5.93 -10.06 -18.59
N ASN A 112 5.91 -9.75 -19.89
CA ASN A 112 4.78 -10.00 -20.76
C ASN A 112 5.22 -10.61 -22.07
N LYS A 113 4.50 -11.62 -22.53
CA LYS A 113 4.68 -12.29 -23.82
C LYS A 113 3.38 -12.39 -24.56
N MET A 114 3.35 -11.86 -25.77
CA MET A 114 2.23 -12.04 -26.68
C MET A 114 2.27 -13.46 -27.28
N LEU A 115 1.13 -14.13 -27.26
CA LEU A 115 0.90 -15.42 -27.92
C LEU A 115 0.02 -15.18 -29.16
N GLY A 116 0.65 -14.74 -30.23
CA GLY A 116 -0.05 -14.23 -31.41
C GLY A 116 -0.57 -12.80 -31.20
N TRP A 117 -1.59 -12.41 -31.97
CA TRP A 117 -2.09 -11.02 -31.96
C TRP A 117 -3.08 -10.72 -30.83
N ASN A 118 -3.71 -11.74 -30.26
CA ASN A 118 -4.87 -11.58 -29.39
C ASN A 118 -4.71 -12.13 -27.96
N MET A 119 -3.63 -12.84 -27.65
CA MET A 119 -3.41 -13.41 -26.33
C MET A 119 -2.09 -12.89 -25.73
N ALA A 120 -2.07 -12.69 -24.43
CA ALA A 120 -0.86 -12.41 -23.67
C ALA A 120 -0.80 -13.27 -22.41
N LEU A 121 0.40 -13.74 -22.08
CA LEU A 121 0.75 -14.34 -20.81
C LEU A 121 1.84 -13.48 -20.15
N GLY A 122 1.66 -13.19 -18.89
CA GLY A 122 2.65 -12.40 -18.16
C GLY A 122 2.68 -12.72 -16.68
N VAL A 123 3.63 -12.08 -16.01
CA VAL A 123 3.70 -12.10 -14.55
C VAL A 123 4.19 -10.73 -14.08
N SER A 124 3.54 -10.20 -13.06
CA SER A 124 4.01 -9.01 -12.34
C SER A 124 4.33 -9.38 -10.90
N VAL A 125 5.44 -8.87 -10.38
CA VAL A 125 5.86 -9.03 -8.98
C VAL A 125 6.02 -7.63 -8.40
N TYR A 126 5.31 -7.33 -7.32
CA TYR A 126 5.27 -5.97 -6.77
C TYR A 126 4.89 -5.96 -5.29
N GLY A 127 5.32 -4.92 -4.58
CA GLY A 127 4.80 -4.60 -3.25
C GLY A 127 3.40 -3.98 -3.37
N ASN A 128 2.39 -4.62 -2.80
CA ASN A 128 1.02 -4.09 -2.80
C ASN A 128 0.90 -2.90 -1.85
N GLY A 129 1.53 -3.03 -0.68
CA GLY A 129 1.45 -2.04 0.38
C GLY A 129 2.10 -2.55 1.66
N GLY A 130 1.88 -1.81 2.73
CA GLY A 130 2.37 -2.15 4.07
C GLY A 130 2.16 -1.02 5.05
N MET A 131 2.47 -1.32 6.30
CA MET A 131 2.45 -0.36 7.41
C MET A 131 3.76 -0.48 8.17
N ASN A 132 4.36 0.64 8.52
CA ASN A 132 5.55 0.64 9.37
C ASN A 132 5.57 1.87 10.25
N THR A 133 5.87 1.66 11.52
CA THR A 133 6.31 2.67 12.47
C THR A 133 7.41 2.08 13.33
N THR A 134 8.30 2.94 13.81
CA THR A 134 9.31 2.56 14.81
C THR A 134 9.58 3.77 15.69
N TYR A 135 9.03 3.74 16.87
CA TYR A 135 9.24 4.70 17.94
C TYR A 135 10.38 4.19 18.82
N ALA A 136 11.60 4.60 18.52
CA ALA A 136 12.78 4.18 19.28
C ALA A 136 12.94 4.96 20.58
N ASN A 137 12.57 6.25 20.56
CA ASN A 137 12.70 7.17 21.69
C ASN A 137 11.33 7.52 22.26
N GLY A 138 11.27 7.73 23.57
CA GLY A 138 10.09 8.17 24.29
C GLY A 138 10.43 9.25 25.30
N PRO A 139 9.44 9.88 25.95
CA PRO A 139 9.67 10.92 26.95
C PRO A 139 10.33 10.36 28.21
N ALA A 140 11.18 11.18 28.83
CA ALA A 140 11.70 10.86 30.16
C ALA A 140 10.55 10.74 31.17
N PRO A 141 10.63 9.83 32.17
CA PRO A 141 11.73 8.92 32.48
C PRO A 141 11.71 7.57 31.78
N PHE A 142 10.76 7.32 30.86
CA PHE A 142 10.46 5.98 30.32
C PHE A 142 11.46 5.49 29.24
N GLY A 143 12.31 6.36 28.70
CA GLY A 143 13.36 5.99 27.76
C GLY A 143 12.90 5.80 26.33
N GLY A 144 12.39 4.65 25.95
CA GLY A 144 12.00 4.33 24.56
C GLY A 144 10.52 4.08 24.36
N GLY A 145 10.09 4.17 23.08
CA GLY A 145 8.74 3.83 22.66
C GLY A 145 7.64 4.79 23.14
N ILE A 146 6.42 4.32 23.07
CA ILE A 146 5.22 5.03 23.53
C ILE A 146 4.76 4.40 24.85
N PRO A 147 4.82 5.11 26.00
CA PRO A 147 4.48 4.52 27.31
C PRO A 147 3.08 3.93 27.38
N ALA A 148 2.10 4.54 26.71
CA ALA A 148 0.74 4.02 26.64
C ALA A 148 0.66 2.63 25.95
N PHE A 149 1.59 2.30 25.07
CA PHE A 149 1.66 1.02 24.37
C PHE A 149 2.54 0.00 25.06
N ASN A 150 3.73 0.41 25.51
CA ASN A 150 4.69 -0.53 26.09
C ASN A 150 4.54 -0.70 27.62
N GLY A 151 3.56 -0.04 28.25
CA GLY A 151 3.32 -0.12 29.69
C GLY A 151 4.43 0.58 30.53
N GLY A 152 5.15 1.54 29.95
CA GLY A 152 6.23 2.27 30.61
C GLY A 152 7.55 1.50 30.75
N THR A 153 7.72 0.39 30.00
CA THR A 153 8.93 -0.46 30.08
C THR A 153 10.15 0.14 29.39
N GLY A 154 9.99 1.23 28.62
CA GLY A 154 11.07 1.82 27.83
C GLY A 154 11.44 1.04 26.57
N GLN A 155 10.69 -0.01 26.22
CA GLN A 155 10.87 -0.72 24.96
C GLN A 155 10.41 0.14 23.79
N ARG A 156 11.09 0.01 22.64
CA ARG A 156 10.61 0.61 21.40
C ARG A 156 9.21 0.10 21.07
N THR A 157 8.39 0.95 20.46
CA THR A 157 7.04 0.61 20.03
C THR A 157 6.97 0.69 18.50
N GLY A 158 6.26 -0.23 17.87
CA GLY A 158 6.02 -0.14 16.41
C GLY A 158 5.53 -1.42 15.78
N ILE A 159 5.19 -1.32 14.52
CA ILE A 159 4.80 -2.45 13.69
C ILE A 159 5.54 -2.43 12.35
N ASN A 160 5.59 -3.58 11.69
CA ASN A 160 6.02 -3.70 10.31
C ASN A 160 5.16 -4.74 9.60
N LEU A 161 4.38 -4.30 8.60
CA LEU A 161 3.62 -5.14 7.68
C LEU A 161 4.17 -4.95 6.27
N GLU A 162 4.42 -6.05 5.58
CA GLU A 162 4.90 -6.08 4.21
C GLU A 162 4.07 -7.05 3.38
N GLN A 163 3.68 -6.66 2.15
CA GLN A 163 2.85 -7.46 1.26
C GLN A 163 3.50 -7.56 -0.12
N LEU A 164 3.90 -8.76 -0.52
CA LEU A 164 4.43 -9.08 -1.84
C LEU A 164 3.39 -9.83 -2.65
N PHE A 165 3.11 -9.34 -3.86
CA PHE A 165 2.24 -9.99 -4.84
C PHE A 165 3.06 -10.61 -5.96
N ILE A 166 2.75 -11.86 -6.30
CA ILE A 166 3.19 -12.55 -7.51
C ILE A 166 1.94 -12.81 -8.33
N ALA A 167 1.84 -12.19 -9.49
CA ALA A 167 0.60 -12.00 -10.23
C ALA A 167 0.69 -12.58 -11.66
N PRO A 168 0.69 -13.94 -11.84
CA PRO A 168 0.52 -14.53 -13.16
C PRO A 168 -0.80 -14.10 -13.78
N THR A 169 -0.72 -13.68 -15.05
CA THR A 169 -1.81 -12.99 -15.75
C THR A 169 -2.01 -13.57 -17.14
N PHE A 170 -3.26 -13.79 -17.50
CA PHE A 170 -3.71 -14.05 -18.87
C PHE A 170 -4.58 -12.90 -19.34
N ALA A 171 -4.32 -12.40 -20.56
CA ALA A 171 -5.14 -11.38 -21.20
C ALA A 171 -5.51 -11.81 -22.63
N TYR A 172 -6.73 -11.45 -23.03
CA TYR A 172 -7.29 -11.81 -24.32
C TYR A 172 -7.96 -10.62 -25.01
N LYS A 173 -7.52 -10.28 -26.22
CA LYS A 173 -8.21 -9.34 -27.11
C LYS A 173 -9.40 -10.02 -27.75
N ILE A 174 -10.59 -9.58 -27.41
CA ILE A 174 -11.84 -10.01 -28.06
C ILE A 174 -11.83 -9.55 -29.53
N ASN A 175 -11.29 -8.36 -29.77
CA ASN A 175 -11.02 -7.78 -31.07
C ASN A 175 -9.88 -6.75 -30.95
N LYS A 176 -9.60 -5.97 -32.00
CA LYS A 176 -8.50 -4.99 -31.99
C LYS A 176 -8.64 -3.91 -30.90
N ASN A 177 -9.88 -3.61 -30.48
CA ASN A 177 -10.20 -2.51 -29.60
C ASN A 177 -10.51 -2.95 -28.16
N HIS A 178 -10.93 -4.20 -27.94
CA HIS A 178 -11.46 -4.66 -26.66
C HIS A 178 -10.67 -5.86 -26.14
N ALA A 179 -10.27 -5.80 -24.88
CA ALA A 179 -9.61 -6.91 -24.20
C ALA A 179 -10.17 -7.12 -22.79
N VAL A 180 -10.06 -8.36 -22.34
CA VAL A 180 -10.29 -8.78 -20.97
C VAL A 180 -9.02 -9.43 -20.42
N GLY A 181 -8.90 -9.48 -19.12
CA GLY A 181 -7.76 -10.13 -18.47
C GLY A 181 -8.13 -10.68 -17.10
N VAL A 182 -7.37 -11.69 -16.69
CA VAL A 182 -7.47 -12.29 -15.37
C VAL A 182 -6.09 -12.50 -14.80
N THR A 183 -5.93 -12.17 -13.53
CA THR A 183 -4.71 -12.38 -12.73
C THR A 183 -5.05 -13.24 -11.53
N LEU A 184 -4.25 -14.25 -11.26
CA LEU A 184 -4.22 -14.93 -9.98
C LEU A 184 -3.18 -14.22 -9.10
N ASN A 185 -3.63 -13.56 -8.04
CA ASN A 185 -2.74 -12.95 -7.06
C ASN A 185 -2.31 -14.02 -6.04
N LEU A 186 -1.04 -14.38 -6.06
CA LEU A 186 -0.40 -15.19 -5.02
C LEU A 186 0.32 -14.21 -4.10
N VAL A 187 0.03 -14.26 -2.79
CA VAL A 187 0.48 -13.23 -1.86
C VAL A 187 1.27 -13.83 -0.71
N TYR A 188 2.34 -13.15 -0.36
CA TYR A 188 3.14 -13.40 0.82
C TYR A 188 3.15 -12.14 1.68
N GLN A 189 2.79 -12.30 2.96
CA GLN A 189 2.82 -11.24 3.97
C GLN A 189 3.84 -11.55 5.05
N ARG A 190 4.44 -10.49 5.60
CA ARG A 190 5.24 -10.52 6.83
C ARG A 190 4.71 -9.48 7.80
N PHE A 191 4.62 -9.88 9.05
CA PHE A 191 4.20 -8.97 10.11
C PHE A 191 5.11 -9.10 11.35
N ARG A 192 5.31 -7.98 12.03
CA ARG A 192 5.97 -7.87 13.32
C ARG A 192 5.36 -6.73 14.12
N ALA A 193 5.18 -6.94 15.40
CA ALA A 193 4.82 -5.91 16.37
C ALA A 193 5.77 -5.96 17.57
N ASP A 194 6.26 -4.79 18.00
CA ASP A 194 7.15 -4.62 19.13
C ASP A 194 6.54 -3.64 20.15
N GLY A 195 6.71 -3.93 21.45
CA GLY A 195 6.41 -3.00 22.51
C GLY A 195 4.94 -2.62 22.63
N LEU A 196 4.02 -3.58 22.49
CA LEU A 196 2.58 -3.38 22.72
C LEU A 196 2.10 -3.94 24.07
N GLY A 197 3.01 -4.26 24.98
CA GLY A 197 2.73 -4.96 26.24
C GLY A 197 1.69 -4.30 27.15
N GLY A 198 1.50 -2.97 27.03
CA GLY A 198 0.44 -2.25 27.75
C GLY A 198 -0.97 -2.67 27.40
N PHE A 199 -1.17 -3.23 26.20
CA PHE A 199 -2.45 -3.78 25.74
C PHE A 199 -2.59 -5.30 25.98
N ALA A 200 -1.57 -5.99 26.45
CA ALA A 200 -1.60 -7.44 26.68
C ALA A 200 -2.74 -7.90 27.61
N PRO A 201 -3.15 -7.14 28.68
CA PRO A 201 -4.30 -7.51 29.52
C PRO A 201 -5.64 -7.54 28.78
N PHE A 202 -5.74 -6.91 27.61
CA PHE A 202 -6.94 -6.89 26.79
C PHE A 202 -6.94 -8.00 25.73
N SER A 203 -5.88 -8.79 25.62
CA SER A 203 -5.72 -9.85 24.63
C SER A 203 -6.31 -11.18 25.10
N THR A 204 -6.99 -11.88 24.19
CA THR A 204 -7.42 -13.28 24.37
C THR A 204 -6.25 -14.26 24.39
N SER A 205 -5.08 -13.86 23.86
CA SER A 205 -3.86 -14.64 23.83
C SER A 205 -2.63 -13.75 24.10
N PRO A 206 -2.39 -13.29 25.36
CA PRO A 206 -1.31 -12.36 25.69
C PRO A 206 0.09 -12.87 25.31
N MET A 207 0.27 -14.19 25.27
CA MET A 207 1.53 -14.83 24.87
C MET A 207 1.78 -14.79 23.36
N ASN A 208 0.77 -14.49 22.54
CA ASN A 208 0.83 -14.37 21.08
C ASN A 208 0.31 -12.99 20.64
N PHE A 209 0.92 -11.93 21.16
CA PHE A 209 0.40 -10.57 21.03
C PHE A 209 1.45 -9.56 20.53
N THR A 210 2.63 -9.53 21.12
CA THR A 210 3.73 -8.58 20.82
C THR A 210 5.08 -9.26 21.02
N ASP A 211 6.13 -8.70 20.42
CA ASP A 211 7.53 -9.11 20.59
C ASP A 211 7.81 -10.59 20.20
N LYS A 212 7.07 -11.08 19.18
CA LYS A 212 7.20 -12.47 18.68
C LYS A 212 8.16 -12.61 17.50
N GLY A 213 8.81 -11.51 17.09
CA GLY A 213 9.60 -11.52 15.86
C GLY A 213 8.75 -11.37 14.62
N VAL A 214 9.21 -11.94 13.51
CA VAL A 214 8.50 -11.88 12.24
C VAL A 214 7.66 -13.13 12.05
N ASP A 215 6.35 -12.96 11.95
CA ASP A 215 5.42 -13.99 11.50
C ASP A 215 5.09 -13.81 10.01
N THR A 216 4.67 -14.86 9.34
CA THR A 216 4.41 -14.88 7.90
C THR A 216 3.04 -15.46 7.59
N SER A 217 2.44 -14.96 6.53
CA SER A 217 1.15 -15.39 6.03
C SER A 217 1.18 -15.49 4.51
N THR A 218 0.50 -16.47 3.96
CA THR A 218 0.32 -16.64 2.52
C THR A 218 -1.15 -16.66 2.16
N GLY A 219 -1.47 -16.23 0.95
CA GLY A 219 -2.84 -16.19 0.51
C GLY A 219 -2.98 -16.03 -0.98
N TRP A 220 -4.21 -15.94 -1.43
CA TRP A 220 -4.52 -15.75 -2.84
C TRP A 220 -5.80 -14.95 -3.04
N GLY A 221 -5.91 -14.36 -4.21
CA GLY A 221 -7.08 -13.63 -4.69
C GLY A 221 -7.07 -13.57 -6.21
N VAL A 222 -8.10 -12.99 -6.79
CA VAL A 222 -8.24 -12.86 -8.24
C VAL A 222 -8.46 -11.41 -8.61
N ARG A 223 -7.82 -10.96 -9.69
CA ARG A 223 -8.14 -9.69 -10.34
C ARG A 223 -8.64 -9.95 -11.74
N ILE A 224 -9.74 -9.28 -12.12
CA ILE A 224 -10.26 -9.26 -13.48
C ILE A 224 -10.21 -7.83 -14.01
N GLY A 225 -10.15 -7.69 -15.32
CA GLY A 225 -10.13 -6.39 -15.93
C GLY A 225 -10.64 -6.37 -17.36
N TYR A 226 -11.03 -5.18 -17.77
CA TYR A 226 -11.46 -4.86 -19.11
C TYR A 226 -10.83 -3.55 -19.58
N ILE A 227 -10.44 -3.49 -20.85
CA ILE A 227 -10.04 -2.28 -21.57
C ILE A 227 -10.75 -2.25 -22.93
N GLY A 228 -11.30 -1.09 -23.28
CA GLY A 228 -11.93 -0.83 -24.55
C GLY A 228 -11.51 0.50 -25.17
N ASN A 229 -10.94 0.47 -26.38
CA ASN A 229 -10.71 1.65 -27.20
C ASN A 229 -12.02 2.01 -27.89
N LEU A 230 -12.75 2.98 -27.36
CA LEU A 230 -14.04 3.42 -27.90
C LEU A 230 -13.85 4.18 -29.22
N THR A 231 -12.75 4.91 -29.33
CA THR A 231 -12.27 5.59 -30.54
C THR A 231 -10.74 5.53 -30.57
N ASP A 232 -10.13 6.05 -31.63
CA ASP A 232 -8.67 6.17 -31.71
C ASP A 232 -8.08 7.08 -30.63
N ALA A 233 -8.90 7.96 -30.04
CA ALA A 233 -8.50 8.93 -29.03
C ALA A 233 -8.95 8.55 -27.61
N VAL A 234 -9.98 7.72 -27.42
CA VAL A 234 -10.61 7.48 -26.12
C VAL A 234 -10.56 6.00 -25.77
N THR A 235 -9.93 5.71 -24.65
CA THR A 235 -9.86 4.37 -24.03
C THR A 235 -10.56 4.40 -22.68
N VAL A 236 -11.34 3.37 -22.38
CA VAL A 236 -11.96 3.17 -21.06
C VAL A 236 -11.48 1.85 -20.47
N GLY A 237 -11.50 1.77 -19.14
CA GLY A 237 -11.12 0.55 -18.44
C GLY A 237 -11.94 0.34 -17.18
N ALA A 238 -12.04 -0.93 -16.78
CA ALA A 238 -12.60 -1.31 -15.49
C ALA A 238 -11.79 -2.47 -14.91
N THR A 239 -11.67 -2.51 -13.59
CA THR A 239 -10.95 -3.56 -12.87
C THR A 239 -11.65 -3.87 -11.56
N TYR A 240 -11.59 -5.14 -11.15
CA TYR A 240 -12.03 -5.63 -9.86
C TYR A 240 -11.01 -6.62 -9.32
N GLN A 241 -10.58 -6.42 -8.10
CA GLN A 241 -9.78 -7.38 -7.31
C GLN A 241 -10.61 -7.88 -6.15
N SER A 242 -10.75 -9.20 -6.04
CA SER A 242 -11.41 -9.81 -4.89
C SER A 242 -10.63 -9.54 -3.60
N ARG A 243 -11.28 -9.74 -2.45
CA ARG A 243 -10.57 -9.97 -1.18
C ARG A 243 -9.46 -11.00 -1.43
N THR A 244 -8.29 -10.77 -0.87
CA THR A 244 -7.23 -11.77 -0.84
C THR A 244 -7.29 -12.48 0.49
N TRP A 245 -7.64 -13.75 0.46
CA TRP A 245 -7.75 -14.58 1.65
C TRP A 245 -6.37 -15.02 2.09
N MET A 246 -6.00 -14.64 3.30
CA MET A 246 -4.69 -14.89 3.88
C MET A 246 -4.76 -15.93 4.98
N SER A 247 -3.68 -16.71 5.17
CA SER A 247 -3.54 -17.51 6.38
C SER A 247 -3.36 -16.60 7.61
N LYS A 248 -3.81 -17.06 8.77
CA LYS A 248 -3.73 -16.28 10.01
C LYS A 248 -2.28 -16.15 10.49
N PHE A 249 -1.96 -15.00 11.09
CA PHE A 249 -0.72 -14.81 11.83
C PHE A 249 -0.82 -15.48 13.21
N SER A 250 -0.23 -16.66 13.34
CA SER A 250 -0.33 -17.49 14.54
C SER A 250 0.35 -16.89 15.76
N ASP A 251 1.49 -16.22 15.54
CA ASP A 251 2.27 -15.56 16.58
C ASP A 251 1.63 -14.24 17.06
N TYR A 252 0.67 -13.73 16.29
CA TYR A 252 -0.10 -12.51 16.58
C TYR A 252 -1.61 -12.75 16.69
N LYS A 253 -2.02 -14.00 16.99
CA LYS A 253 -3.44 -14.37 17.14
C LYS A 253 -4.15 -13.62 18.27
N GLY A 254 -3.42 -13.08 19.23
CA GLY A 254 -3.96 -12.26 20.31
C GLY A 254 -4.02 -10.76 19.99
N LEU A 255 -3.51 -10.34 18.81
CA LEU A 255 -3.52 -8.93 18.37
C LEU A 255 -4.64 -8.66 17.37
N PHE A 256 -4.65 -9.41 16.28
CA PHE A 256 -5.61 -9.23 15.20
C PHE A 256 -6.93 -9.92 15.48
N ALA A 257 -8.04 -9.30 15.08
CA ALA A 257 -9.36 -9.90 15.15
C ALA A 257 -9.38 -11.31 14.50
N ASN A 258 -10.36 -12.13 14.88
CA ASN A 258 -10.53 -13.48 14.33
C ASN A 258 -9.28 -14.36 14.50
N GLN A 259 -8.56 -14.22 15.64
CA GLN A 259 -7.34 -15.00 15.99
C GLN A 259 -6.24 -14.90 14.95
N GLY A 260 -5.86 -13.66 14.56
CA GLY A 260 -4.72 -13.42 13.68
C GLY A 260 -5.06 -13.23 12.21
N GLU A 261 -6.33 -12.99 11.86
CA GLU A 261 -6.75 -12.73 10.49
C GLU A 261 -6.31 -11.33 10.05
N PHE A 262 -5.64 -11.26 8.91
CA PHE A 262 -5.30 -10.00 8.26
C PHE A 262 -5.36 -10.17 6.73
N ASP A 263 -6.58 -10.29 6.23
CA ASP A 263 -6.85 -10.35 4.80
C ASP A 263 -6.60 -9.01 4.12
N ILE A 264 -6.45 -9.02 2.79
CA ILE A 264 -6.29 -7.80 2.00
C ILE A 264 -7.63 -7.48 1.35
N PRO A 265 -8.16 -6.26 1.52
CA PRO A 265 -9.49 -5.90 1.06
C PRO A 265 -9.62 -5.96 -0.45
N GLU A 266 -10.83 -6.23 -0.87
CA GLU A 266 -11.20 -6.04 -2.27
C GLU A 266 -11.05 -4.59 -2.69
N ASN A 267 -10.77 -4.38 -3.96
CA ASN A 267 -10.78 -3.05 -4.55
C ASN A 267 -11.22 -3.12 -6.01
N TYR A 268 -11.83 -2.05 -6.49
CA TYR A 268 -12.28 -1.94 -7.85
C TYR A 268 -12.19 -0.50 -8.36
N GLY A 269 -12.24 -0.33 -9.65
CA GLY A 269 -12.18 1.00 -10.23
C GLY A 269 -12.49 1.04 -11.71
N ILE A 270 -12.69 2.25 -12.16
CA ILE A 270 -12.88 2.60 -13.56
C ILE A 270 -11.89 3.68 -13.97
N GLY A 271 -11.53 3.70 -15.22
CA GLY A 271 -10.60 4.67 -15.77
C GLY A 271 -10.95 5.09 -17.19
N ILE A 272 -10.46 6.25 -17.55
CA ILE A 272 -10.52 6.81 -18.89
C ILE A 272 -9.16 7.36 -19.28
N ALA A 273 -8.76 7.18 -20.53
CA ALA A 273 -7.58 7.81 -21.10
C ALA A 273 -7.97 8.46 -22.44
N VAL A 274 -7.52 9.70 -22.63
CA VAL A 274 -7.82 10.51 -23.81
C VAL A 274 -6.52 11.02 -24.44
N LYS A 275 -6.27 10.66 -25.68
CA LYS A 275 -5.22 11.27 -26.51
C LYS A 275 -5.72 12.65 -26.96
N ALA A 276 -5.49 13.66 -26.10
CA ALA A 276 -5.95 15.04 -26.37
C ALA A 276 -5.26 15.67 -27.59
N THR A 277 -3.99 15.29 -27.84
CA THR A 277 -3.23 15.62 -29.04
C THR A 277 -2.34 14.42 -29.42
N PRO A 278 -1.67 14.42 -30.59
CA PRO A 278 -0.70 13.37 -30.93
C PRO A 278 0.44 13.20 -29.91
N LYS A 279 0.71 14.24 -29.08
CA LYS A 279 1.75 14.24 -28.07
C LYS A 279 1.25 14.17 -26.63
N LEU A 280 -0.03 14.46 -26.37
CA LEU A 280 -0.58 14.59 -25.02
C LEU A 280 -1.67 13.55 -24.79
N THR A 281 -1.47 12.70 -23.80
CA THR A 281 -2.49 11.80 -23.23
C THR A 281 -2.82 12.25 -21.82
N ILE A 282 -4.10 12.41 -21.51
CA ILE A 282 -4.64 12.68 -20.19
C ILE A 282 -5.43 11.46 -19.77
N ALA A 283 -5.26 11.01 -18.53
CA ALA A 283 -6.01 9.87 -18.02
C ALA A 283 -6.45 10.12 -16.57
N ALA A 284 -7.60 9.53 -16.23
CA ALA A 284 -8.19 9.63 -14.91
C ALA A 284 -8.72 8.27 -14.45
N ASP A 285 -8.54 7.97 -13.17
CA ASP A 285 -9.08 6.77 -12.53
C ASP A 285 -9.88 7.16 -11.28
N ILE A 286 -10.92 6.39 -11.00
CA ILE A 286 -11.61 6.35 -9.70
C ILE A 286 -11.46 4.94 -9.17
N GLN A 287 -10.91 4.80 -7.97
CA GLN A 287 -10.68 3.52 -7.31
C GLN A 287 -11.33 3.50 -5.94
N GLN A 288 -12.06 2.43 -5.62
CA GLN A 288 -12.59 2.14 -4.29
C GLN A 288 -11.76 1.04 -3.65
N ILE A 289 -11.42 1.22 -2.36
CA ILE A 289 -10.74 0.22 -1.52
C ILE A 289 -11.62 -0.02 -0.30
N ASN A 290 -12.11 -1.24 -0.13
CA ASN A 290 -13.09 -1.60 0.89
C ASN A 290 -12.40 -2.09 2.17
N TYR A 291 -11.70 -1.18 2.87
CA TYR A 291 -11.07 -1.48 4.17
C TYR A 291 -12.08 -1.95 5.21
N GLY A 292 -13.33 -1.47 5.13
CA GLY A 292 -14.44 -1.85 6.00
C GLY A 292 -14.82 -3.33 5.97
N SER A 293 -14.32 -4.08 4.99
CA SER A 293 -14.57 -5.52 4.88
C SER A 293 -13.60 -6.40 5.68
N ILE A 294 -12.57 -5.83 6.32
CA ILE A 294 -11.52 -6.56 7.04
C ILE A 294 -11.55 -6.18 8.51
N ASP A 295 -12.00 -7.09 9.38
CA ASP A 295 -12.23 -6.83 10.80
C ASP A 295 -11.02 -6.26 11.53
N SER A 296 -9.83 -6.83 11.32
CA SER A 296 -8.57 -6.32 11.91
C SER A 296 -8.21 -4.91 11.46
N VAL A 297 -8.77 -4.42 10.35
CA VAL A 297 -8.55 -3.08 9.82
C VAL A 297 -9.69 -2.13 10.21
N SER A 298 -10.93 -2.58 10.12
CA SER A 298 -12.12 -1.72 10.19
C SER A 298 -12.82 -1.70 11.54
N ASN A 299 -12.71 -2.76 12.34
CA ASN A 299 -13.40 -2.77 13.63
C ASN A 299 -12.87 -1.63 14.50
N PRO A 300 -13.76 -0.85 15.14
CA PRO A 300 -13.35 0.23 16.01
C PRO A 300 -12.65 -0.31 17.27
N LEU A 301 -11.68 0.46 17.78
CA LEU A 301 -11.06 0.15 19.07
C LEU A 301 -12.12 0.20 20.18
N LEU A 302 -12.92 1.25 20.20
CA LEU A 302 -14.04 1.40 21.11
C LEU A 302 -15.40 1.26 20.37
N PRO A 303 -16.40 0.56 20.94
CA PRO A 303 -16.38 -0.07 22.28
C PRO A 303 -15.72 -1.46 22.34
N ASN A 304 -15.21 -1.99 21.23
CA ASN A 304 -14.81 -3.40 21.08
C ASN A 304 -13.67 -3.83 22.04
N LEU A 305 -12.91 -2.86 22.60
CA LEU A 305 -11.89 -3.18 23.60
C LEU A 305 -12.47 -3.66 24.93
N PHE A 306 -13.75 -3.36 25.21
CA PHE A 306 -14.41 -3.71 26.47
C PHE A 306 -15.69 -4.53 26.25
N PRO A 307 -15.97 -5.52 27.13
CA PRO A 307 -15.13 -5.98 28.23
C PRO A 307 -13.92 -6.80 27.76
N PRO A 308 -12.78 -6.75 28.47
CA PRO A 308 -11.64 -7.61 28.17
C PRO A 308 -11.92 -9.08 28.58
N PRO A 309 -11.20 -10.07 27.96
CA PRO A 309 -10.25 -9.92 26.86
C PRO A 309 -10.97 -9.84 25.51
N SER A 310 -10.50 -8.97 24.61
CA SER A 310 -11.18 -8.68 23.34
C SER A 310 -10.25 -8.64 22.13
N LEU A 311 -9.00 -8.17 22.29
CA LEU A 311 -8.00 -8.24 21.21
C LEU A 311 -7.74 -9.71 20.84
N GLY A 312 -7.76 -10.02 19.55
CA GLY A 312 -7.67 -11.39 19.05
C GLY A 312 -8.98 -12.17 19.02
N ALA A 313 -10.06 -11.68 19.64
CA ALA A 313 -11.36 -12.33 19.63
C ALA A 313 -12.02 -12.28 18.24
N ASP A 314 -13.06 -13.10 18.04
CA ASP A 314 -13.96 -12.94 16.89
C ASP A 314 -14.61 -11.55 16.95
N ASN A 315 -14.59 -10.85 15.83
CA ASN A 315 -15.03 -9.45 15.75
C ASN A 315 -14.33 -8.51 16.76
N GLY A 316 -13.12 -8.88 17.21
CA GLY A 316 -12.33 -8.08 18.14
C GLY A 316 -11.91 -6.72 17.58
N PRO A 317 -11.30 -5.85 18.42
CA PRO A 317 -10.81 -4.55 18.00
C PRO A 317 -9.86 -4.60 16.81
N GLY A 318 -9.92 -3.57 15.97
CA GLY A 318 -9.02 -3.31 14.85
C GLY A 318 -8.54 -1.86 14.87
N PHE A 319 -8.20 -1.33 13.70
CA PHE A 319 -7.72 0.04 13.52
C PHE A 319 -8.84 1.07 13.29
N GLY A 320 -10.10 0.64 13.14
CA GLY A 320 -11.25 1.51 12.92
C GLY A 320 -11.29 2.22 11.56
N TRP A 321 -10.59 1.69 10.54
CA TRP A 321 -10.52 2.31 9.23
C TRP A 321 -11.82 2.21 8.45
N ARG A 322 -12.10 3.26 7.69
CA ARG A 322 -13.21 3.32 6.74
C ARG A 322 -12.73 3.03 5.33
N ASP A 323 -13.67 2.72 4.45
CA ASP A 323 -13.42 2.60 3.02
C ASP A 323 -12.84 3.88 2.44
N MET A 324 -12.04 3.73 1.38
CA MET A 324 -11.41 4.83 0.68
C MET A 324 -11.81 4.86 -0.78
N THR A 325 -12.27 6.04 -1.24
CA THR A 325 -12.40 6.37 -2.66
C THR A 325 -11.27 7.28 -3.08
N VAL A 326 -10.49 6.86 -4.07
CA VAL A 326 -9.30 7.57 -4.56
C VAL A 326 -9.58 8.09 -5.97
N PHE A 327 -9.38 9.38 -6.17
CA PHE A 327 -9.43 10.03 -7.48
C PHE A 327 -8.01 10.31 -7.96
N LYS A 328 -7.72 9.94 -9.20
CA LYS A 328 -6.40 10.08 -9.81
C LYS A 328 -6.54 10.79 -11.16
N LEU A 329 -5.64 11.72 -11.43
CA LEU A 329 -5.52 12.42 -12.71
C LEU A 329 -4.04 12.46 -13.11
N GLY A 330 -3.74 12.04 -14.33
CA GLY A 330 -2.39 12.03 -14.86
C GLY A 330 -2.32 12.52 -16.29
N ALA A 331 -1.18 13.09 -16.65
CA ALA A 331 -0.85 13.51 -17.99
C ALA A 331 0.50 12.93 -18.43
N SER A 332 0.57 12.49 -19.67
CA SER A 332 1.79 12.00 -20.33
C SER A 332 2.01 12.81 -21.60
N TYR A 333 3.17 13.43 -21.73
CA TYR A 333 3.52 14.29 -22.85
C TYR A 333 4.80 13.79 -23.56
N ALA A 334 4.65 13.42 -24.84
CA ALA A 334 5.80 13.07 -25.70
C ALA A 334 6.55 14.35 -26.08
N TRP A 335 7.52 14.75 -25.23
CA TRP A 335 8.36 15.94 -25.44
C TRP A 335 9.16 15.82 -26.73
N SER A 336 9.74 14.66 -26.96
CA SER A 336 10.45 14.29 -28.20
C SER A 336 10.23 12.81 -28.51
N GLU A 337 10.79 12.32 -29.62
CA GLU A 337 10.77 10.88 -29.96
C GLU A 337 11.41 10.01 -28.88
N LYS A 338 12.34 10.56 -28.10
CA LYS A 338 13.08 9.81 -27.07
C LYS A 338 12.64 10.12 -25.65
N LEU A 339 11.93 11.22 -25.40
CA LEU A 339 11.60 11.68 -24.05
C LEU A 339 10.09 11.86 -23.87
N THR A 340 9.55 11.14 -22.90
CA THR A 340 8.18 11.31 -22.43
C THR A 340 8.21 11.86 -21.01
N LEU A 341 7.51 12.95 -20.75
CA LEU A 341 7.33 13.55 -19.43
C LEU A 341 5.95 13.18 -18.89
N ARG A 342 5.84 13.06 -17.58
CA ARG A 342 4.60 12.74 -16.88
C ARG A 342 4.41 13.62 -15.66
N ALA A 343 3.15 13.88 -15.34
CA ALA A 343 2.74 14.51 -14.10
C ALA A 343 1.39 13.93 -13.65
N GLY A 344 1.12 13.95 -12.36
CA GLY A 344 -0.16 13.48 -11.85
C GLY A 344 -0.49 14.00 -10.47
N LEU A 345 -1.78 13.99 -10.18
CA LEU A 345 -2.37 14.36 -8.90
C LEU A 345 -3.32 13.26 -8.46
N SER A 346 -3.32 12.92 -7.19
CA SER A 346 -4.37 12.09 -6.60
C SER A 346 -4.89 12.70 -5.32
N THR A 347 -6.18 12.46 -5.05
CA THR A 347 -6.83 12.91 -3.83
C THR A 347 -7.79 11.84 -3.30
N THR A 348 -7.88 11.78 -1.99
CA THR A 348 -8.79 10.88 -1.27
C THR A 348 -9.11 11.48 0.08
N ARG A 349 -10.06 10.88 0.81
CA ARG A 349 -10.25 11.14 2.23
C ARG A 349 -9.56 10.03 3.01
N GLN A 350 -8.73 10.40 3.98
CA GLN A 350 -8.02 9.43 4.83
C GLN A 350 -9.02 8.56 5.63
N PRO A 351 -8.67 7.28 5.92
CA PRO A 351 -9.65 6.32 6.45
C PRO A 351 -9.86 6.38 7.97
N ILE A 352 -9.02 7.08 8.74
CA ILE A 352 -8.95 7.01 10.19
C ILE A 352 -9.90 8.01 10.85
N PRO A 353 -10.96 7.60 11.57
CA PRO A 353 -11.79 8.48 12.38
C PRO A 353 -10.99 9.14 13.51
N LYS A 354 -11.46 10.29 13.99
CA LYS A 354 -10.82 10.99 15.10
C LYS A 354 -10.83 10.20 16.41
N SER A 355 -11.80 9.31 16.60
CA SER A 355 -11.91 8.40 17.75
C SER A 355 -10.87 7.27 17.73
N GLU A 356 -10.29 6.98 16.56
CA GLU A 356 -9.44 5.80 16.37
C GLU A 356 -7.94 6.15 16.31
N THR A 357 -7.56 7.40 16.58
CA THR A 357 -6.18 7.86 16.40
C THR A 357 -5.17 7.23 17.37
N LEU A 358 -5.57 6.79 18.56
CA LEU A 358 -4.63 6.16 19.51
C LEU A 358 -3.99 4.90 18.88
N PHE A 359 -4.78 3.90 18.52
CA PHE A 359 -4.23 2.66 17.96
C PHE A 359 -3.53 2.91 16.62
N ASN A 360 -3.97 3.93 15.89
CA ASN A 360 -3.37 4.36 14.63
C ASN A 360 -2.05 5.16 14.79
N MET A 361 -1.57 5.42 15.99
CA MET A 361 -0.19 5.87 16.17
C MET A 361 0.79 4.87 15.59
N ILE A 362 0.51 3.56 15.69
CA ILE A 362 1.36 2.51 15.11
C ILE A 362 1.10 2.27 13.61
N ALA A 363 0.00 2.78 13.04
CA ALA A 363 -0.38 2.63 11.62
C ALA A 363 -0.99 3.91 11.02
N PRO A 364 -0.29 5.05 10.97
CA PRO A 364 -0.86 6.36 10.61
C PRO A 364 -1.04 6.54 9.09
N GLY A 365 -1.94 5.80 8.45
CA GLY A 365 -2.25 5.88 7.02
C GLY A 365 -3.09 7.10 6.63
N VAL A 366 -2.64 8.32 6.92
CA VAL A 366 -3.47 9.55 6.86
C VAL A 366 -3.27 10.41 5.61
N ILE A 367 -2.48 10.02 4.63
CA ILE A 367 -2.23 10.84 3.44
C ILE A 367 -3.52 10.97 2.60
N GLU A 368 -3.80 12.19 2.14
CA GLU A 368 -4.96 12.49 1.30
C GLU A 368 -4.59 12.95 -0.11
N ASN A 369 -3.49 13.66 -0.28
CA ASN A 369 -3.13 14.27 -1.54
C ASN A 369 -1.71 13.92 -1.96
N HIS A 370 -1.53 13.62 -3.25
CA HIS A 370 -0.23 13.34 -3.84
C HIS A 370 -0.02 14.19 -5.09
N LEU A 371 1.22 14.63 -5.27
CA LEU A 371 1.75 15.18 -6.53
C LEU A 371 2.82 14.23 -7.04
N THR A 372 2.80 13.93 -8.32
CA THR A 372 3.80 13.06 -8.94
C THR A 372 4.39 13.67 -10.21
N LEU A 373 5.64 13.35 -10.47
CA LEU A 373 6.36 13.67 -11.69
C LEU A 373 7.02 12.40 -12.22
N GLY A 374 7.19 12.30 -13.53
CA GLY A 374 7.88 11.16 -14.13
C GLY A 374 8.49 11.51 -15.47
N ALA A 375 9.49 10.73 -15.85
CA ALA A 375 10.08 10.80 -17.17
C ALA A 375 10.44 9.39 -17.66
N THR A 376 10.37 9.17 -18.98
CA THR A 376 10.89 7.97 -19.62
C THR A 376 11.76 8.39 -20.79
N TRP A 377 12.97 7.89 -20.83
CA TRP A 377 13.90 8.06 -21.93
C TRP A 377 14.06 6.76 -22.70
N ALA A 378 13.73 6.79 -24.00
CA ALA A 378 14.03 5.70 -24.93
C ALA A 378 15.54 5.69 -25.20
N VAL A 379 16.25 4.80 -24.52
CA VAL A 379 17.70 4.61 -24.67
C VAL A 379 18.04 4.03 -26.04
N SER A 380 17.17 3.11 -26.49
CA SER A 380 17.19 2.52 -27.83
C SER A 380 15.76 2.22 -28.29
N PRO A 381 15.52 1.78 -29.54
CA PRO A 381 14.19 1.31 -29.97
C PRO A 381 13.63 0.18 -29.09
N ALA A 382 14.50 -0.64 -28.50
CA ALA A 382 14.15 -1.80 -27.68
C ALA A 382 14.26 -1.57 -26.17
N SER A 383 14.77 -0.42 -25.72
CA SER A 383 15.00 -0.21 -24.28
C SER A 383 14.68 1.21 -23.82
N GLU A 384 14.20 1.31 -22.60
CA GLU A 384 13.81 2.57 -21.98
C GLU A 384 14.17 2.63 -20.50
N LEU A 385 14.52 3.81 -20.04
CA LEU A 385 14.77 4.14 -18.63
C LEU A 385 13.67 5.06 -18.15
N SER A 386 13.02 4.72 -17.04
CA SER A 386 11.95 5.50 -16.43
C SER A 386 12.34 5.93 -15.03
N VAL A 387 11.94 7.16 -14.66
CA VAL A 387 12.08 7.68 -13.31
C VAL A 387 10.75 8.28 -12.87
N SER A 388 10.46 8.24 -11.56
CA SER A 388 9.31 8.91 -10.98
C SER A 388 9.65 9.49 -9.62
N TYR A 389 9.02 10.61 -9.29
CA TYR A 389 9.01 11.21 -7.96
C TYR A 389 7.57 11.40 -7.51
N MET A 390 7.31 11.11 -6.24
CA MET A 390 6.01 11.35 -5.61
C MET A 390 6.22 12.05 -4.28
N HIS A 391 5.38 13.08 -4.03
CA HIS A 391 5.23 13.72 -2.73
C HIS A 391 3.79 13.53 -2.23
N GLY A 392 3.64 12.89 -1.08
CA GLY A 392 2.40 12.81 -0.32
C GLY A 392 2.37 13.91 0.73
N PHE A 393 1.44 14.87 0.56
CA PHE A 393 1.37 16.07 1.40
C PHE A 393 1.03 15.74 2.84
N SER A 394 1.63 16.52 3.76
CA SER A 394 1.44 16.34 5.19
C SER A 394 -0.03 16.43 5.60
N LYS A 395 -0.48 15.44 6.36
CA LYS A 395 -1.81 15.42 6.98
C LYS A 395 -1.67 15.11 8.47
N LYS A 396 -2.32 15.93 9.31
CA LYS A 396 -2.51 15.68 10.75
C LYS A 396 -3.99 15.37 11.00
N VAL A 397 -4.25 14.28 11.73
CA VAL A 397 -5.57 13.96 12.30
C VAL A 397 -5.47 14.16 13.80
N LYS A 398 -6.24 15.10 14.32
CA LYS A 398 -6.36 15.33 15.75
C LYS A 398 -7.38 14.38 16.34
N GLY A 399 -7.00 13.67 17.40
CA GLY A 399 -7.88 12.79 18.15
C GLY A 399 -9.04 13.54 18.80
N SER A 400 -10.13 12.83 19.00
CA SER A 400 -11.30 13.29 19.75
C SER A 400 -12.04 12.07 20.29
N GLY A 401 -12.00 11.87 21.61
CA GLY A 401 -12.47 10.62 22.24
C GLY A 401 -11.58 9.43 21.90
N SER A 402 -10.31 9.66 21.61
CA SER A 402 -9.41 8.64 21.10
C SER A 402 -8.73 7.81 22.17
N PHE A 403 -8.84 8.23 23.44
CA PHE A 403 -8.13 7.58 24.54
C PHE A 403 -9.10 6.77 25.41
N PRO A 404 -9.14 5.42 25.31
CA PRO A 404 -10.15 4.59 25.96
C PRO A 404 -10.00 4.47 27.47
N PHE A 405 -8.82 4.82 28.00
CA PHE A 405 -8.47 4.67 29.41
C PHE A 405 -8.65 5.95 30.22
N ALA A 406 -9.18 7.01 29.61
CA ALA A 406 -9.35 8.31 30.23
C ALA A 406 -10.78 8.84 30.03
N PRO A 407 -11.29 9.70 30.91
CA PRO A 407 -12.52 10.42 30.63
C PRO A 407 -12.43 11.18 29.29
N PRO A 408 -13.55 11.31 28.56
CA PRO A 408 -13.55 12.02 27.27
C PRO A 408 -12.87 13.41 27.39
N GLY A 409 -11.90 13.67 26.51
CA GLY A 409 -11.14 14.92 26.50
C GLY A 409 -10.00 15.04 27.52
N ALA A 410 -9.80 14.08 28.40
CA ALA A 410 -8.70 14.10 29.37
C ALA A 410 -7.34 13.77 28.74
N ALA A 411 -7.33 12.95 27.71
CA ALA A 411 -6.17 12.71 26.84
C ALA A 411 -6.63 12.41 25.41
N GLU A 412 -5.83 12.82 24.43
CA GLU A 412 -6.09 12.59 23.01
C GLU A 412 -4.81 12.25 22.28
N ALA A 413 -4.88 11.32 21.34
CA ALA A 413 -3.78 10.98 20.45
C ALA A 413 -3.92 11.73 19.12
N ASN A 414 -2.86 12.37 18.66
CA ASN A 414 -2.79 13.00 17.33
C ASN A 414 -1.79 12.24 16.48
N ILE A 415 -2.09 12.09 15.21
CA ILE A 415 -1.22 11.41 14.25
C ILE A 415 -0.96 12.31 13.03
N LYS A 416 0.26 12.25 12.49
CA LYS A 416 0.68 13.05 11.35
C LYS A 416 1.62 12.25 10.47
N MET A 417 1.49 12.42 9.16
CA MET A 417 2.38 11.79 8.20
C MET A 417 2.58 12.68 6.98
N TYR A 418 3.76 12.61 6.37
CA TYR A 418 4.03 12.98 4.99
C TYR A 418 5.01 11.95 4.39
N GLN A 419 5.16 11.95 3.07
CA GLN A 419 6.00 10.94 2.44
C GLN A 419 6.56 11.39 1.10
N ASP A 420 7.72 10.85 0.74
CA ASP A 420 8.34 11.00 -0.56
C ASP A 420 8.65 9.63 -1.15
N SER A 421 8.64 9.50 -2.47
CA SER A 421 9.24 8.36 -3.13
C SER A 421 9.98 8.74 -4.40
N LEU A 422 11.02 7.97 -4.72
CA LEU A 422 11.82 8.11 -5.94
C LEU A 422 11.99 6.73 -6.57
N GLY A 423 11.40 6.56 -7.73
CA GLY A 423 11.42 5.30 -8.48
C GLY A 423 12.30 5.35 -9.71
N ILE A 424 12.93 4.22 -10.02
CA ILE A 424 13.67 4.00 -11.27
C ILE A 424 13.32 2.62 -11.83
N ALA A 425 13.12 2.54 -13.15
CA ALA A 425 12.88 1.26 -13.85
C ALA A 425 13.54 1.23 -15.22
N TYR A 426 13.96 0.03 -15.60
CA TYR A 426 14.48 -0.27 -16.93
C TYR A 426 13.54 -1.25 -17.63
N GLY A 427 13.11 -0.89 -18.84
CA GLY A 427 12.23 -1.69 -19.68
C GLY A 427 12.93 -2.16 -20.94
N LEU A 428 12.74 -3.43 -21.30
CA LEU A 428 13.18 -4.07 -22.54
C LEU A 428 11.97 -4.53 -23.35
N LYS A 429 11.94 -4.20 -24.64
CA LYS A 429 10.97 -4.67 -25.64
C LYS A 429 11.67 -5.65 -26.59
N PHE A 430 11.04 -6.73 -26.98
CA PHE A 430 11.64 -7.77 -27.82
C PHE A 430 10.64 -8.47 -28.74
#